data_3771e9d292f322174c1ff7184259a123
#
_entry.id   3771e9d292f322174c1ff7184259a123
#
_cell.length_a   1.000
_cell.length_b   1.000
_cell.length_c   1.000
_cell.angle_alpha   90.00
_cell.angle_beta   90.00
_cell.angle_gamma   90.00
#
_symmetry.space_group_name_H-M   'P 1'
#
loop_
_entity.id
_entity.type
_entity.pdbx_description
1 polymer ?
#
loop_
_entity_poly.entity_id
_entity_poly.type
_entity_poly.pdbx_seq_one_letter_code
_entity_poly.pdbx_strand_id
1 'polypeptide(L)'
;MPRIDKINYYLDIAATVSERSTCLRRHYGAIIVQQDEVIATGYNGAPRGRHNCADLGRCTRQERNIPSGERYELCRSVHAEANCIISASRSKMLGATLYMACRDPEDGSLIPDSTSCSMCRRQIINAGIRQVIIRDTPTQYRVVEVDDWIREDDSLPPEKG
;
A
#
# COMPACT_ATOMS: atom_id res chain seq x y z
N MET A 1 6.50 -31.03 -2.72
CA MET A 1 6.25 -29.62 -3.10
C MET A 1 7.37 -28.73 -2.57
N PRO A 2 8.02 -27.94 -3.40
CA PRO A 2 9.07 -27.05 -2.92
C PRO A 2 8.49 -26.02 -1.96
N ARG A 3 9.27 -25.68 -0.95
CA ARG A 3 8.89 -24.64 0.03
C ARG A 3 9.02 -23.26 -0.61
N ILE A 4 7.95 -22.43 -0.48
CA ILE A 4 7.98 -21.06 -0.95
C ILE A 4 9.02 -20.24 -0.18
N ASP A 5 9.72 -19.33 -0.85
CA ASP A 5 10.62 -18.41 -0.18
C ASP A 5 9.86 -17.40 0.69
N LYS A 6 10.53 -16.88 1.70
CA LYS A 6 9.88 -16.06 2.72
C LYS A 6 9.29 -14.77 2.17
N ILE A 7 9.97 -14.10 1.24
CA ILE A 7 9.47 -12.84 0.66
C ILE A 7 8.18 -13.10 -0.13
N ASN A 8 8.16 -14.10 -1.00
CA ASN A 8 6.95 -14.46 -1.74
C ASN A 8 5.83 -14.96 -0.83
N TYR A 9 6.17 -15.64 0.27
CA TYR A 9 5.20 -16.02 1.29
C TYR A 9 4.48 -14.80 1.88
N TYR A 10 5.21 -13.78 2.31
CA TYR A 10 4.63 -12.56 2.84
C TYR A 10 3.88 -11.77 1.77
N LEU A 11 4.37 -11.75 0.53
CA LEU A 11 3.67 -11.11 -0.58
C LEU A 11 2.36 -11.84 -0.93
N ASP A 12 2.31 -13.17 -0.81
CA ASP A 12 1.07 -13.92 -0.98
C ASP A 12 0.04 -13.54 0.09
N ILE A 13 0.47 -13.34 1.33
CA ILE A 13 -0.42 -12.84 2.39
C ILE A 13 -0.95 -11.46 2.05
N ALA A 14 -0.08 -10.53 1.64
CA ALA A 14 -0.50 -9.19 1.22
C ALA A 14 -1.50 -9.24 0.05
N ALA A 15 -1.26 -10.11 -0.92
CA ALA A 15 -2.18 -10.31 -2.05
C ALA A 15 -3.55 -10.84 -1.59
N THR A 16 -3.57 -11.76 -0.63
CA THR A 16 -4.82 -12.25 -0.05
C THR A 16 -5.56 -11.13 0.70
N VAL A 17 -4.84 -10.30 1.45
CA VAL A 17 -5.44 -9.14 2.13
C VAL A 17 -6.11 -8.20 1.13
N SER A 18 -5.53 -8.00 -0.05
CA SER A 18 -6.10 -7.15 -1.10
C SER A 18 -7.48 -7.58 -1.57
N GLU A 19 -7.84 -8.86 -1.41
CA GLU A 19 -9.14 -9.39 -1.84
C GLU A 19 -10.30 -8.79 -1.04
N ARG A 20 -10.05 -8.19 0.12
CA ARG A 20 -11.05 -7.51 0.93
C ARG A 20 -11.22 -6.03 0.59
N SER A 21 -10.42 -5.48 -0.31
CA SER A 21 -10.53 -4.07 -0.73
C SER A 21 -11.93 -3.75 -1.25
N THR A 22 -12.39 -2.55 -0.96
CA THR A 22 -13.69 -2.03 -1.40
C THR A 22 -13.58 -0.94 -2.45
N CYS A 23 -12.37 -0.67 -2.95
CA CYS A 23 -12.13 0.29 -4.02
C CYS A 23 -12.58 -0.24 -5.37
N LEU A 24 -13.12 0.62 -6.23
CA LEU A 24 -13.53 0.27 -7.58
C LEU A 24 -12.38 0.24 -8.59
N ARG A 25 -11.25 0.88 -8.27
CA ARG A 25 -10.18 1.12 -9.24
C ARG A 25 -8.96 0.24 -9.03
N ARG A 26 -8.59 -0.02 -7.79
CA ARG A 26 -7.39 -0.79 -7.42
C ARG A 26 -7.63 -1.49 -6.09
N HIS A 27 -7.28 -2.75 -6.01
CA HIS A 27 -7.31 -3.50 -4.76
C HIS A 27 -5.88 -3.63 -4.21
N TYR A 28 -5.57 -2.83 -3.20
CA TYR A 28 -4.29 -2.89 -2.49
C TYR A 28 -4.42 -3.72 -1.22
N GLY A 29 -3.42 -4.54 -0.96
CA GLY A 29 -3.24 -5.21 0.30
C GLY A 29 -1.83 -5.02 0.81
N ALA A 30 -1.69 -4.84 2.10
CA ALA A 30 -0.40 -4.65 2.74
C ALA A 30 -0.34 -5.38 4.07
N ILE A 31 0.86 -5.79 4.45
CA ILE A 31 1.17 -6.31 5.79
C ILE A 31 2.45 -5.68 6.28
N ILE A 32 2.58 -5.56 7.60
CA ILE A 32 3.82 -5.17 8.25
C ILE A 32 4.37 -6.39 8.98
N VAL A 33 5.64 -6.69 8.74
CA VAL A 33 6.35 -7.82 9.36
C VAL A 33 7.53 -7.29 10.18
N GLN A 34 7.60 -7.71 11.42
CA GLN A 34 8.69 -7.39 12.33
C GLN A 34 9.18 -8.67 12.99
N GLN A 35 10.49 -8.92 12.91
CA GLN A 35 11.09 -10.13 13.49
C GLN A 35 10.35 -11.42 13.12
N ASP A 36 10.05 -11.56 11.84
CA ASP A 36 9.34 -12.72 11.25
C ASP A 36 7.90 -12.91 11.76
N GLU A 37 7.27 -11.84 12.27
CA GLU A 37 5.86 -11.84 12.68
C GLU A 37 5.06 -10.82 11.89
N VAL A 38 3.89 -11.21 11.40
CA VAL A 38 2.92 -10.29 10.83
C VAL A 38 2.27 -9.52 11.99
N ILE A 39 2.57 -8.23 12.11
CA ILE A 39 2.06 -7.39 13.19
C ILE A 39 0.86 -6.55 12.80
N ALA A 40 0.63 -6.36 11.51
CA ALA A 40 -0.52 -5.60 10.99
C ALA A 40 -0.86 -6.04 9.59
N THR A 41 -2.13 -5.94 9.24
CA THR A 41 -2.64 -6.09 7.88
C THR A 41 -3.46 -4.86 7.53
N GLY A 42 -3.58 -4.55 6.25
CA GLY A 42 -4.43 -3.45 5.78
C GLY A 42 -4.79 -3.60 4.31
N TYR A 43 -6.01 -3.30 3.99
CA TYR A 43 -6.48 -3.16 2.60
C TYR A 43 -7.12 -1.78 2.45
N ASN A 44 -7.20 -1.30 1.22
CA ASN A 44 -7.80 0.01 0.97
C ASN A 44 -9.34 -0.09 0.98
N GLY A 45 -9.97 0.85 1.66
CA GLY A 45 -11.42 0.92 1.77
C GLY A 45 -11.86 2.18 2.50
N ALA A 46 -13.15 2.49 2.41
CA ALA A 46 -13.73 3.60 3.14
C ALA A 46 -13.51 3.44 4.66
N PRO A 47 -13.51 4.55 5.42
CA PRO A 47 -13.43 4.46 6.87
C PRO A 47 -14.51 3.52 7.41
N ARG A 48 -14.16 2.76 8.46
CA ARG A 48 -15.10 1.80 9.06
C ARG A 48 -16.40 2.50 9.47
N GLY A 49 -17.53 1.93 9.03
CA GLY A 49 -18.85 2.49 9.29
C GLY A 49 -19.37 3.44 8.22
N ARG A 50 -18.52 3.86 7.28
CA ARG A 50 -18.96 4.64 6.12
C ARG A 50 -19.23 3.75 4.91
N HIS A 51 -20.03 4.24 3.97
CA HIS A 51 -20.31 3.52 2.72
C HIS A 51 -19.04 3.33 1.89
N ASN A 52 -18.85 2.12 1.40
CA ASN A 52 -17.75 1.78 0.51
C ASN A 52 -17.99 2.28 -0.91
N CYS A 53 -16.93 2.58 -1.65
CA CYS A 53 -17.05 2.94 -3.07
C CYS A 53 -17.72 1.83 -3.88
N ALA A 54 -17.43 0.56 -3.56
CA ALA A 54 -18.07 -0.57 -4.22
C ALA A 54 -19.60 -0.59 -4.02
N ASP A 55 -20.08 -0.20 -2.83
CA ASP A 55 -21.50 -0.12 -2.53
C ASP A 55 -22.17 1.06 -3.25
N LEU A 56 -21.46 2.18 -3.36
CA LEU A 56 -21.95 3.37 -4.07
C LEU A 56 -21.90 3.21 -5.59
N GLY A 57 -21.06 2.31 -6.10
CA GLY A 57 -20.88 2.07 -7.52
C GLY A 57 -20.19 3.22 -8.27
N ARG A 58 -19.52 4.13 -7.55
CA ARG A 58 -18.88 5.31 -8.15
C ARG A 58 -17.66 5.76 -7.35
N CYS A 59 -16.69 6.34 -8.05
CA CYS A 59 -15.48 6.91 -7.46
C CYS A 59 -15.56 8.44 -7.49
N THR A 60 -15.48 9.08 -6.32
CA THR A 60 -15.57 10.54 -6.21
C THR A 60 -14.43 11.27 -6.94
N ARG A 61 -13.24 10.67 -7.01
CA ARG A 61 -12.12 11.24 -7.77
C ARG A 61 -12.38 11.20 -9.28
N GLN A 62 -12.92 10.07 -9.78
CA GLN A 62 -13.31 9.96 -11.20
C GLN A 62 -14.41 10.95 -11.55
N GLU A 63 -15.42 11.10 -10.70
CA GLU A 63 -16.51 12.06 -10.92
C GLU A 63 -16.02 13.52 -11.01
N ARG A 64 -14.94 13.84 -10.29
CA ARG A 64 -14.32 15.16 -10.29
C ARG A 64 -13.23 15.31 -11.35
N ASN A 65 -13.03 14.30 -12.23
CA ASN A 65 -12.01 14.29 -13.27
C ASN A 65 -10.59 14.53 -12.73
N ILE A 66 -10.28 13.96 -11.56
CA ILE A 66 -8.96 14.08 -10.94
C ILE A 66 -8.03 13.07 -11.60
N PRO A 67 -6.86 13.50 -12.13
CA PRO A 67 -5.89 12.57 -12.70
C PRO A 67 -5.38 11.53 -11.72
N SER A 68 -4.97 10.37 -12.24
CA SER A 68 -4.34 9.33 -11.44
C SER A 68 -3.07 9.89 -10.75
N GLY A 69 -2.87 9.53 -9.48
CA GLY A 69 -1.72 9.98 -8.71
C GLY A 69 -1.88 11.32 -8.01
N GLU A 70 -3.00 12.03 -8.21
CA GLU A 70 -3.23 13.36 -7.66
C GLU A 70 -4.43 13.41 -6.71
N ARG A 71 -4.40 14.36 -5.79
CA ARG A 71 -5.52 14.74 -4.92
C ARG A 71 -6.13 13.56 -4.16
N TYR A 72 -5.29 12.72 -3.56
CA TYR A 72 -5.77 11.57 -2.79
C TYR A 72 -6.51 11.97 -1.50
N GLU A 73 -6.36 13.21 -1.04
CA GLU A 73 -7.17 13.74 0.08
C GLU A 73 -8.67 13.78 -0.24
N LEU A 74 -9.03 13.74 -1.51
CA LEU A 74 -10.41 13.68 -1.98
C LEU A 74 -10.90 12.24 -2.19
N CYS A 75 -10.03 11.24 -2.03
CA CYS A 75 -10.38 9.83 -2.07
C CYS A 75 -11.14 9.45 -0.80
N ARG A 76 -12.21 8.68 -0.94
CA ARG A 76 -12.95 8.16 0.21
C ARG A 76 -12.24 7.04 0.95
N SER A 77 -11.28 6.38 0.30
CA SER A 77 -10.58 5.23 0.86
C SER A 77 -9.44 5.64 1.76
N VAL A 78 -9.31 4.93 2.87
CA VAL A 78 -8.05 4.86 3.62
C VAL A 78 -7.16 3.86 2.90
N HIS A 79 -5.93 4.23 2.59
CA HIS A 79 -5.03 3.37 1.82
C HIS A 79 -4.56 2.17 2.65
N ALA A 80 -4.16 1.10 1.96
CA ALA A 80 -3.73 -0.14 2.61
C ALA A 80 -2.57 0.07 3.59
N GLU A 81 -1.57 0.85 3.18
CA GLU A 81 -0.40 1.16 4.01
C GLU A 81 -0.81 1.93 5.28
N ALA A 82 -1.70 2.92 5.13
CA ALA A 82 -2.22 3.70 6.25
C ALA A 82 -2.99 2.81 7.24
N ASN A 83 -3.80 1.88 6.75
CA ASN A 83 -4.52 0.93 7.59
C ASN A 83 -3.59 0.02 8.38
N CYS A 84 -2.50 -0.44 7.76
CA CYS A 84 -1.46 -1.18 8.47
C CYS A 84 -0.86 -0.36 9.61
N ILE A 85 -0.47 0.88 9.32
CA ILE A 85 0.19 1.77 10.28
C ILE A 85 -0.73 2.09 11.46
N ILE A 86 -2.02 2.33 11.18
CA ILE A 86 -3.03 2.58 12.23
C ILE A 86 -3.18 1.36 13.16
N SER A 87 -2.99 0.15 12.64
CA SER A 87 -3.26 -1.10 13.35
C SER A 87 -2.09 -1.60 14.22
N ALA A 88 -0.94 -0.92 14.21
CA ALA A 88 0.23 -1.33 14.98
C ALA A 88 0.82 -0.16 15.77
N SER A 89 1.52 -0.48 16.86
CA SER A 89 2.25 0.55 17.61
C SER A 89 3.55 0.93 16.87
N ARG A 90 3.95 2.19 16.98
CA ARG A 90 5.17 2.67 16.35
C ARG A 90 6.40 1.91 16.85
N SER A 91 6.46 1.60 18.13
CA SER A 91 7.58 0.84 18.71
C SER A 91 7.79 -0.52 18.06
N LYS A 92 6.72 -1.17 17.61
CA LYS A 92 6.77 -2.45 16.89
C LYS A 92 7.09 -2.28 15.41
N MET A 93 6.83 -1.12 14.84
CA MET A 93 7.09 -0.84 13.42
C MET A 93 8.51 -0.39 13.13
N LEU A 94 9.28 0.06 14.14
CA LEU A 94 10.65 0.52 13.95
C LEU A 94 11.53 -0.57 13.35
N GLY A 95 12.07 -0.32 12.16
CA GLY A 95 12.91 -1.26 11.42
C GLY A 95 12.15 -2.39 10.73
N ALA A 96 10.82 -2.37 10.74
CA ALA A 96 9.98 -3.40 10.11
C ALA A 96 10.02 -3.32 8.58
N THR A 97 9.45 -4.34 7.94
CA THR A 97 9.22 -4.39 6.49
C THR A 97 7.73 -4.36 6.20
N LEU A 98 7.34 -3.52 5.25
CA LEU A 98 5.98 -3.50 4.71
C LEU A 98 5.98 -4.24 3.37
N TYR A 99 5.10 -5.24 3.24
CA TYR A 99 4.87 -5.97 1.98
C TYR A 99 3.56 -5.51 1.38
N MET A 100 3.55 -5.28 0.07
CA MET A 100 2.39 -4.74 -0.63
C MET A 100 2.14 -5.45 -1.95
N ALA A 101 0.87 -5.66 -2.28
CA ALA A 101 0.43 -6.15 -3.58
C ALA A 101 -0.77 -5.35 -4.05
N CYS A 102 -0.91 -5.23 -5.37
CA CYS A 102 -2.02 -4.54 -6.00
C CYS A 102 -2.65 -5.42 -7.07
N ARG A 103 -3.98 -5.49 -7.08
CA ARG A 103 -4.76 -6.27 -8.05
C ARG A 103 -5.75 -5.38 -8.78
N ASP A 104 -6.03 -5.77 -10.02
CA ASP A 104 -7.14 -5.20 -10.78
C ASP A 104 -8.46 -5.73 -10.22
N PRO A 105 -9.44 -4.85 -9.91
CA PRO A 105 -10.73 -5.29 -9.38
C PRO A 105 -11.57 -6.13 -10.33
N GLU A 106 -11.38 -6.00 -11.65
CA GLU A 106 -12.20 -6.67 -12.63
C GLU A 106 -11.85 -8.16 -12.77
N ASP A 107 -10.55 -8.47 -12.87
CA ASP A 107 -10.09 -9.84 -13.14
C ASP A 107 -9.19 -10.43 -12.05
N GLY A 108 -8.83 -9.63 -11.03
CA GLY A 108 -7.97 -10.07 -9.95
C GLY A 108 -6.50 -10.22 -10.33
N SER A 109 -6.10 -9.81 -11.53
CA SER A 109 -4.70 -9.89 -11.96
C SER A 109 -3.82 -8.92 -11.18
N LEU A 110 -2.56 -9.32 -10.96
CA LEU A 110 -1.57 -8.46 -10.32
C LEU A 110 -1.23 -7.28 -11.23
N ILE A 111 -1.11 -6.10 -10.64
CA ILE A 111 -0.71 -4.89 -11.35
C ILE A 111 0.76 -4.64 -11.05
N PRO A 112 1.64 -4.72 -12.08
CA PRO A 112 3.06 -4.43 -11.90
C PRO A 112 3.29 -2.93 -11.72
N ASP A 113 4.49 -2.57 -11.26
CA ASP A 113 4.97 -1.19 -11.11
C ASP A 113 4.14 -0.32 -10.16
N SER A 114 3.31 -0.93 -9.30
CA SER A 114 2.60 -0.21 -8.26
C SER A 114 3.58 0.32 -7.21
N THR A 115 3.20 1.39 -6.54
CA THR A 115 4.01 2.01 -5.48
C THR A 115 3.11 2.77 -4.51
N SER A 116 3.67 3.17 -3.38
CA SER A 116 2.98 4.01 -2.41
C SER A 116 2.90 5.45 -2.92
N CYS A 117 1.74 6.10 -2.72
CA CYS A 117 1.59 7.52 -3.02
C CYS A 117 2.40 8.38 -2.03
N SER A 118 2.59 9.65 -2.35
CA SER A 118 3.39 10.56 -1.52
C SER A 118 2.84 10.72 -0.10
N MET A 119 1.52 10.66 0.09
CA MET A 119 0.92 10.68 1.43
C MET A 119 1.32 9.46 2.24
N CYS A 120 1.23 8.27 1.66
CA CYS A 120 1.61 7.02 2.32
C CYS A 120 3.12 6.96 2.58
N ARG A 121 3.95 7.44 1.67
CA ARG A 121 5.41 7.49 1.88
C ARG A 121 5.78 8.27 3.11
N ARG A 122 5.17 9.44 3.33
CA ARG A 122 5.41 10.25 4.53
C ARG A 122 5.04 9.49 5.81
N GLN A 123 3.93 8.77 5.80
CA GLN A 123 3.49 7.97 6.93
C GLN A 123 4.43 6.78 7.18
N ILE A 124 4.88 6.11 6.13
CA ILE A 124 5.81 4.98 6.22
C ILE A 124 7.15 5.43 6.81
N ILE A 125 7.66 6.58 6.37
CA ILE A 125 8.87 7.18 6.93
C ILE A 125 8.72 7.41 8.43
N ASN A 126 7.65 8.07 8.85
CA ASN A 126 7.45 8.40 10.26
C ASN A 126 7.12 7.19 11.14
N ALA A 127 6.57 6.14 10.54
CA ALA A 127 6.37 4.87 11.24
C ALA A 127 7.68 4.14 11.56
N GLY A 128 8.79 4.53 10.92
CA GLY A 128 10.10 3.92 11.12
C GLY A 128 10.29 2.60 10.37
N ILE A 129 9.45 2.32 9.39
CA ILE A 129 9.57 1.14 8.53
C ILE A 129 10.84 1.28 7.68
N ARG A 130 11.64 0.20 7.61
CA ARG A 130 12.94 0.21 6.92
C ARG A 130 12.82 -0.07 5.43
N GLN A 131 11.97 -1.00 5.05
CA GLN A 131 11.83 -1.45 3.66
C GLN A 131 10.37 -1.57 3.27
N VAL A 132 10.09 -1.33 1.99
CA VAL A 132 8.82 -1.67 1.35
C VAL A 132 9.13 -2.64 0.22
N ILE A 133 8.48 -3.81 0.23
CA ILE A 133 8.63 -4.83 -0.80
C ILE A 133 7.31 -4.93 -1.55
N ILE A 134 7.34 -4.71 -2.86
CA ILE A 134 6.16 -4.56 -3.71
C ILE A 134 6.15 -5.65 -4.77
N ARG A 135 5.06 -6.41 -4.84
CA ARG A 135 4.90 -7.47 -5.84
C ARG A 135 4.59 -6.90 -7.21
N ASP A 136 5.28 -7.39 -8.23
CA ASP A 136 4.99 -7.08 -9.63
C ASP A 136 4.30 -8.26 -10.35
N THR A 137 4.77 -9.48 -10.13
CA THR A 137 4.23 -10.72 -10.69
C THR A 137 4.08 -11.77 -9.58
N PRO A 138 3.51 -12.94 -9.84
CA PRO A 138 3.42 -13.99 -8.82
C PRO A 138 4.75 -14.37 -8.16
N THR A 139 5.89 -14.08 -8.81
CA THR A 139 7.21 -14.47 -8.29
C THR A 139 8.21 -13.31 -8.24
N GLN A 140 7.93 -12.19 -8.90
CA GLN A 140 8.84 -11.04 -9.00
C GLN A 140 8.36 -9.88 -8.14
N TYR A 141 9.31 -9.18 -7.55
CA TYR A 141 9.05 -8.05 -6.66
C TYR A 141 10.20 -7.05 -6.70
N ARG A 142 9.95 -5.86 -6.17
CA ARG A 142 10.95 -4.80 -5.98
C ARG A 142 11.12 -4.54 -4.50
N VAL A 143 12.36 -4.31 -4.07
CA VAL A 143 12.70 -3.91 -2.71
C VAL A 143 13.03 -2.41 -2.71
N VAL A 144 12.27 -1.64 -1.95
CA VAL A 144 12.46 -0.20 -1.81
C VAL A 144 13.01 0.07 -0.40
N GLU A 145 14.18 0.72 -0.32
CA GLU A 145 14.72 1.18 0.95
C GLU A 145 14.07 2.52 1.30
N VAL A 146 13.40 2.58 2.45
CA VAL A 146 12.71 3.82 2.89
C VAL A 146 13.71 4.96 3.10
N ASP A 147 14.95 4.64 3.44
CA ASP A 147 16.02 5.62 3.56
C ASP A 147 16.26 6.41 2.27
N ASP A 148 16.04 5.77 1.10
CA ASP A 148 16.11 6.47 -0.19
C ASP A 148 15.03 7.54 -0.31
N TRP A 149 13.83 7.29 0.20
CA TRP A 149 12.76 8.29 0.22
C TRP A 149 13.09 9.48 1.14
N ILE A 150 13.86 9.25 2.19
CA ILE A 150 14.29 10.32 3.10
C ILE A 150 15.34 11.18 2.44
N ARG A 151 16.31 10.59 1.74
CA ARG A 151 17.40 11.31 1.09
C ARG A 151 16.98 11.99 -0.20
N GLU A 152 16.09 11.34 -0.97
CA GLU A 152 15.59 11.83 -2.25
C GLU A 152 14.22 12.49 -2.03
N ASP A 153 14.23 13.71 -1.49
CA ASP A 153 13.00 14.44 -1.21
C ASP A 153 12.40 15.03 -2.50
N ASP A 154 11.55 14.25 -3.15
CA ASP A 154 10.83 14.63 -4.37
C ASP A 154 9.66 15.60 -4.12
N SER A 155 9.36 15.91 -2.86
CA SER A 155 8.33 16.89 -2.50
C SER A 155 8.78 18.33 -2.64
N LEU A 156 10.10 18.55 -2.74
CA LEU A 156 10.67 19.88 -2.94
C LEU A 156 10.57 20.29 -4.40
N PRO A 157 10.23 21.57 -4.69
CA PRO A 157 10.31 22.04 -6.06
C PRO A 157 11.77 22.02 -6.56
N PRO A 158 12.00 21.84 -7.88
CA PRO A 158 13.35 21.88 -8.42
C PRO A 158 13.98 23.25 -8.11
N GLU A 159 15.26 23.22 -7.75
CA GLU A 159 16.02 24.46 -7.54
C GLU A 159 15.92 25.32 -8.79
N LYS A 160 15.54 26.59 -8.60
CA LYS A 160 15.54 27.55 -9.70
C LYS A 160 17.01 27.83 -10.02
N GLY A 161 17.45 27.30 -11.14
CA GLY A 161 18.78 27.55 -11.67
C GLY A 161 19.03 29.03 -12.01
#